data_4c10c400e0b70fc192aaac8e78bd8b41
#
_entry.id   4c10c400e0b70fc192aaac8e78bd8b41
#
_cell.length_a   1.000
_cell.length_b   1.000
_cell.length_c   1.000
_cell.angle_alpha   90.00
_cell.angle_beta   90.00
_cell.angle_gamma   90.00
#
_symmetry.space_group_name_H-M   'P 1'
#
loop_
_entity.id
_entity.type
_entity.pdbx_description
1 polymer ?
#
loop_
_entity_poly.entity_id
_entity_poly.type
_entity_poly.pdbx_seq_one_letter_code
_entity_poly.pdbx_strand_id
1 'polypeptide(L)'
;MINTELFKEVSPLSAKDCFILIERQKSNFNFPIHIHPEYELNYIENAKGAQRIVGDSIEEIEEEELVLVTNPQLEHAWRDYNNKPQNIHEITIQFHSDLLSDQILNRNQMISIRELFHRARRGMVVSRA
;
A
#
# COMPACT_ATOMS: atom_id res chain seq x y z
N MET A 1 12.03 -9.87 -26.14
CA MET A 1 12.31 -9.99 -24.69
C MET A 1 11.50 -8.95 -23.96
N ILE A 2 10.68 -9.38 -23.01
CA ILE A 2 9.90 -8.45 -22.20
C ILE A 2 10.84 -7.77 -21.23
N ASN A 3 10.83 -6.45 -21.21
CA ASN A 3 11.59 -5.71 -20.21
C ASN A 3 10.85 -5.84 -18.86
N THR A 4 11.48 -6.51 -17.91
CA THR A 4 10.91 -6.75 -16.57
C THR A 4 11.47 -5.77 -15.54
N GLU A 5 11.99 -4.64 -16.00
CA GLU A 5 12.53 -3.65 -15.07
C GLU A 5 11.42 -3.12 -14.18
N LEU A 6 11.66 -3.21 -12.87
CA LEU A 6 10.71 -2.81 -11.85
C LEU A 6 10.60 -1.29 -11.79
N PHE A 7 9.36 -0.80 -11.79
CA PHE A 7 9.10 0.63 -11.66
C PHE A 7 9.34 1.09 -10.23
N LYS A 8 10.20 2.10 -10.10
CA LYS A 8 10.47 2.75 -8.82
C LYS A 8 9.68 4.06 -8.75
N GLU A 9 8.62 4.05 -7.95
CA GLU A 9 7.79 5.24 -7.78
C GLU A 9 8.53 6.30 -6.97
N VAL A 10 8.44 7.55 -7.44
CA VAL A 10 8.93 8.70 -6.70
C VAL A 10 7.75 9.37 -6.01
N SER A 11 7.72 9.30 -4.68
CA SER A 11 6.67 9.93 -3.89
C SER A 11 6.87 11.45 -3.85
N PRO A 12 5.77 12.24 -3.89
CA PRO A 12 5.85 13.68 -3.66
C PRO A 12 6.14 14.07 -2.20
N LEU A 13 6.27 13.10 -1.31
CA LEU A 13 6.55 13.32 0.11
C LEU A 13 7.94 13.96 0.30
N SER A 14 7.99 15.13 0.93
CA SER A 14 9.25 15.79 1.22
C SER A 14 9.80 15.36 2.58
N ALA A 15 11.09 15.65 2.82
CA ALA A 15 11.74 15.34 4.09
C ALA A 15 11.12 16.11 5.28
N LYS A 16 10.36 17.16 5.01
CA LYS A 16 9.72 18.00 6.03
C LYS A 16 8.30 17.58 6.34
N ASP A 17 7.73 16.66 5.55
CA ASP A 17 6.37 16.22 5.73
C ASP A 17 6.32 15.05 6.72
N CYS A 18 5.25 14.97 7.51
CA CYS A 18 4.96 13.77 8.29
C CYS A 18 4.42 12.66 7.37
N PHE A 19 3.48 13.03 6.52
CA PHE A 19 2.86 12.10 5.57
C PHE A 19 2.28 12.88 4.41
N ILE A 20 1.93 12.16 3.35
CA ILE A 20 1.11 12.68 2.27
C ILE A 20 -0.12 11.79 2.12
N LEU A 21 -1.27 12.42 1.86
CA LEU A 21 -2.52 11.73 1.58
C LEU A 21 -2.94 12.07 0.16
N ILE A 22 -3.17 11.03 -0.63
CA ILE A 22 -3.61 11.18 -2.01
C ILE A 22 -4.94 10.47 -2.14
N GLU A 23 -5.98 11.22 -2.50
CA GLU A 23 -7.30 10.67 -2.77
C GLU A 23 -7.54 10.68 -4.27
N ARG A 24 -8.01 9.54 -4.80
CA ARG A 24 -8.29 9.39 -6.22
C ARG A 24 -9.67 8.78 -6.42
N GLN A 25 -10.32 9.22 -7.49
CA GLN A 25 -11.47 8.53 -8.04
C GLN A 25 -11.11 8.11 -9.46
N LYS A 26 -11.30 6.84 -9.78
CA LYS A 26 -10.90 6.27 -11.05
C LYS A 26 -11.86 5.16 -11.46
N SER A 27 -11.89 4.84 -12.76
CA SER A 27 -12.75 3.78 -13.27
C SER A 27 -12.01 2.45 -13.42
N ASN A 28 -10.68 2.46 -13.38
CA ASN A 28 -9.85 1.28 -13.56
C ASN A 28 -8.50 1.47 -12.88
N PHE A 29 -7.73 0.37 -12.77
CA PHE A 29 -6.35 0.40 -12.30
C PHE A 29 -5.41 0.34 -13.50
N ASN A 30 -4.48 1.28 -13.59
CA ASN A 30 -3.51 1.35 -14.68
C ASN A 30 -2.09 1.64 -14.21
N PHE A 31 -1.85 1.65 -12.90
CA PHE A 31 -0.53 1.90 -12.35
C PHE A 31 0.28 0.60 -12.31
N PRO A 32 1.54 0.61 -12.78
CA PRO A 32 2.34 -0.62 -12.84
C PRO A 32 2.76 -1.14 -11.47
N ILE A 33 3.21 -2.40 -11.44
CA ILE A 33 3.87 -2.97 -10.26
C ILE A 33 5.08 -2.11 -9.92
N HIS A 34 5.20 -1.71 -8.67
CA HIS A 34 6.18 -0.72 -8.25
C HIS A 34 6.70 -0.98 -6.84
N ILE A 35 7.82 -0.31 -6.53
CA ILE A 35 8.36 -0.17 -5.17
C ILE A 35 8.61 1.30 -4.89
N HIS A 36 8.65 1.64 -3.61
CA HIS A 36 9.05 2.96 -3.13
C HIS A 36 9.56 2.85 -1.67
N PRO A 37 10.44 3.76 -1.22
CA PRO A 37 11.02 3.68 0.11
C PRO A 37 10.03 3.99 1.25
N GLU A 38 8.94 4.72 0.97
CA GLU A 38 7.96 5.11 1.96
C GLU A 38 7.12 3.93 2.43
N TYR A 39 6.66 3.99 3.67
CA TYR A 39 5.58 3.12 4.14
C TYR A 39 4.27 3.58 3.53
N GLU A 40 3.38 2.65 3.27
CA GLU A 40 2.12 2.96 2.60
C GLU A 40 0.94 2.28 3.28
N LEU A 41 -0.10 3.07 3.51
CA LEU A 41 -1.41 2.59 3.89
C LEU A 41 -2.36 2.94 2.75
N ASN A 42 -2.95 1.92 2.14
CA ASN A 42 -3.79 2.09 0.95
C ASN A 42 -5.19 1.55 1.19
N TYR A 43 -6.18 2.40 1.01
CA TYR A 43 -7.59 2.06 1.13
C TYR A 43 -8.26 2.11 -0.23
N ILE A 44 -9.03 1.06 -0.54
CA ILE A 44 -9.76 0.97 -1.80
C ILE A 44 -11.18 0.53 -1.51
N GLU A 45 -12.15 1.15 -2.18
CA GLU A 45 -13.53 0.72 -2.19
C GLU A 45 -14.11 0.74 -3.60
N ASN A 46 -15.15 -0.07 -3.84
CA ASN A 46 -15.85 -0.22 -5.11
C ASN A 46 -15.01 -0.88 -6.22
N ALA A 47 -14.06 -1.74 -5.84
CA ALA A 47 -13.24 -2.45 -6.81
C ALA A 47 -13.28 -3.97 -6.63
N LYS A 48 -14.37 -4.49 -6.08
CA LYS A 48 -14.53 -5.93 -5.85
C LYS A 48 -14.24 -6.73 -7.13
N GLY A 49 -13.39 -7.74 -7.00
CA GLY A 49 -12.98 -8.58 -8.13
C GLY A 49 -11.68 -8.14 -8.80
N ALA A 50 -11.17 -6.95 -8.50
CA ALA A 50 -9.83 -6.57 -8.93
C ALA A 50 -8.78 -7.46 -8.24
N GLN A 51 -7.58 -7.51 -8.78
CA GLN A 51 -6.48 -8.26 -8.18
C GLN A 51 -5.52 -7.34 -7.44
N ARG A 52 -5.13 -7.76 -6.24
CA ARG A 52 -4.04 -7.18 -5.48
C ARG A 52 -2.81 -8.06 -5.67
N ILE A 53 -1.71 -7.45 -6.05
CA ILE A 53 -0.40 -8.10 -6.17
C ILE A 53 0.50 -7.51 -5.10
N VAL A 54 0.96 -8.35 -4.18
CA VAL A 54 1.90 -7.95 -3.12
C VAL A 54 2.95 -9.04 -3.01
N GLY A 55 4.18 -8.73 -3.44
CA GLY A 55 5.23 -9.73 -3.53
C GLY A 55 4.83 -10.84 -4.49
N ASP A 56 4.83 -12.06 -4.01
CA ASP A 56 4.43 -13.26 -4.77
C ASP A 56 2.96 -13.65 -4.56
N SER A 57 2.20 -12.84 -3.81
CA SER A 57 0.79 -13.07 -3.56
C SER A 57 -0.08 -12.33 -4.57
N ILE A 58 -1.03 -13.04 -5.17
CA ILE A 58 -2.03 -12.46 -6.06
C ILE A 58 -3.40 -12.92 -5.59
N GLU A 59 -4.25 -11.98 -5.18
CA GLU A 59 -5.58 -12.29 -4.66
C GLU A 59 -6.62 -11.31 -5.20
N GLU A 60 -7.85 -11.77 -5.37
CA GLU A 60 -8.99 -10.91 -5.66
C GLU A 60 -9.38 -10.15 -4.39
N ILE A 61 -9.75 -8.88 -4.56
CA ILE A 61 -10.13 -8.03 -3.43
C ILE A 61 -11.65 -8.02 -3.24
N GLU A 62 -12.05 -7.70 -2.02
CA GLU A 62 -13.45 -7.55 -1.65
C GLU A 62 -13.94 -6.12 -1.92
N GLU A 63 -15.14 -5.80 -1.44
CA GLU A 63 -15.79 -4.52 -1.67
C GLU A 63 -14.97 -3.34 -1.14
N GLU A 64 -14.32 -3.52 -0.01
CA GLU A 64 -13.36 -2.55 0.51
C GLU A 64 -12.14 -3.26 1.09
N GLU A 65 -11.01 -2.60 1.03
CA GLU A 65 -9.73 -3.17 1.42
C GLU A 65 -8.83 -2.09 2.00
N LEU A 66 -8.10 -2.45 3.04
CA LEU A 66 -7.05 -1.63 3.62
C LEU A 66 -5.77 -2.46 3.68
N VAL A 67 -4.70 -1.96 3.08
CA VAL A 67 -3.41 -2.66 3.01
C VAL A 67 -2.29 -1.77 3.54
N LEU A 68 -1.50 -2.31 4.44
CA LEU A 68 -0.29 -1.66 4.95
C LEU A 68 0.95 -2.35 4.41
N VAL A 69 1.87 -1.58 3.83
CA VAL A 69 3.15 -2.06 3.32
C VAL A 69 4.27 -1.25 3.99
N THR A 70 5.19 -1.95 4.66
CA THR A 70 6.30 -1.32 5.38
C THR A 70 7.67 -1.81 4.92
N ASN A 71 7.76 -2.39 3.73
CA ASN A 71 9.01 -2.85 3.14
C ASN A 71 9.28 -2.11 1.83
N PRO A 72 10.36 -1.32 1.73
CA PRO A 72 10.66 -0.56 0.52
C PRO A 72 11.00 -1.44 -0.69
N GLN A 73 11.27 -2.73 -0.48
CA GLN A 73 11.58 -3.69 -1.55
C GLN A 73 10.38 -4.55 -1.94
N LEU A 74 9.24 -4.38 -1.29
CA LEU A 74 8.07 -5.20 -1.56
C LEU A 74 7.30 -4.66 -2.77
N GLU A 75 7.32 -5.41 -3.85
CA GLU A 75 6.57 -5.09 -5.06
C GLU A 75 5.08 -5.15 -4.79
N HIS A 76 4.34 -4.14 -5.25
CA HIS A 76 2.90 -4.13 -5.07
C HIS A 76 2.19 -3.38 -6.17
N ALA A 77 0.95 -3.77 -6.43
CA ALA A 77 0.05 -3.13 -7.38
C ALA A 77 -1.37 -3.67 -7.24
N TRP A 78 -2.30 -2.93 -7.80
CA TRP A 78 -3.65 -3.39 -8.06
C TRP A 78 -3.89 -3.36 -9.56
N ARG A 79 -4.65 -4.32 -10.06
CA ARG A 79 -4.98 -4.39 -11.49
C ARG A 79 -6.41 -4.83 -11.70
N ASP A 80 -6.98 -4.43 -12.82
CA ASP A 80 -8.29 -4.89 -13.23
C ASP A 80 -8.26 -6.40 -13.51
N TYR A 81 -9.33 -7.07 -13.12
CA TYR A 81 -9.48 -8.51 -13.35
C TYR A 81 -10.97 -8.87 -13.52
N ASN A 82 -11.67 -9.21 -12.45
CA ASN A 82 -13.10 -9.50 -12.48
C ASN A 82 -13.94 -8.34 -11.98
N ASN A 83 -13.36 -7.16 -11.82
CA ASN A 83 -14.08 -5.98 -11.41
C ASN A 83 -14.74 -5.30 -12.61
N LYS A 84 -15.90 -4.71 -12.37
CA LYS A 84 -16.57 -3.91 -13.37
C LYS A 84 -16.03 -2.48 -13.37
N PRO A 85 -15.94 -1.81 -14.54
CA PRO A 85 -15.65 -0.39 -14.55
C PRO A 85 -16.70 0.35 -13.73
N GLN A 86 -16.27 0.99 -12.66
CA GLN A 86 -17.14 1.79 -11.80
C GLN A 86 -16.29 2.83 -11.07
N ASN A 87 -16.93 3.65 -10.27
CA ASN A 87 -16.24 4.70 -9.54
C ASN A 87 -15.44 4.10 -8.38
N ILE A 88 -14.18 3.76 -8.64
CA ILE A 88 -13.27 3.26 -7.62
C ILE A 88 -12.76 4.43 -6.80
N HIS A 89 -12.89 4.33 -5.48
CA HIS A 89 -12.37 5.33 -4.55
C HIS A 89 -11.12 4.77 -3.88
N GLU A 90 -10.01 5.48 -4.02
CA GLU A 90 -8.73 5.07 -3.44
C GLU A 90 -8.13 6.20 -2.61
N ILE A 91 -7.70 5.88 -1.40
CA ILE A 91 -6.97 6.79 -0.53
C ILE A 91 -5.63 6.14 -0.21
N THR A 92 -4.55 6.82 -0.55
CA THR A 92 -3.20 6.37 -0.26
C THR A 92 -2.54 7.33 0.71
N ILE A 93 -2.03 6.79 1.81
CA ILE A 93 -1.20 7.54 2.76
C ILE A 93 0.21 7.00 2.67
N GLN A 94 1.18 7.87 2.40
CA GLN A 94 2.59 7.51 2.42
C GLN A 94 3.30 8.32 3.50
N PHE A 95 4.22 7.68 4.20
CA PHE A 95 5.00 8.33 5.26
C PHE A 95 6.41 7.73 5.32
N HIS A 96 7.35 8.49 5.84
CA HIS A 96 8.73 8.02 5.95
C HIS A 96 8.84 6.88 6.96
N SER A 97 9.72 5.93 6.68
CA SER A 97 9.96 4.79 7.56
C SER A 97 10.44 5.18 8.96
N ASP A 98 11.01 6.37 9.09
CA ASP A 98 11.50 6.92 10.36
C ASP A 98 10.55 7.94 11.00
N LEU A 99 9.32 8.05 10.51
CA LEU A 99 8.31 8.94 11.11
C LEU A 99 8.15 8.65 12.60
N LEU A 100 8.07 7.37 12.96
CA LEU A 100 8.13 6.92 14.34
C LEU A 100 9.53 6.38 14.59
N SER A 101 10.34 7.11 15.32
CA SER A 101 11.73 6.74 15.59
C SER A 101 11.81 5.44 16.40
N ASP A 102 12.95 4.75 16.35
CA ASP A 102 13.20 3.57 17.18
C ASP A 102 13.03 3.88 18.66
N GLN A 103 13.42 5.08 19.07
CA GLN A 103 13.25 5.52 20.45
C GLN A 103 11.77 5.53 20.87
N ILE A 104 10.87 5.93 19.97
CA ILE A 104 9.43 5.90 20.23
C ILE A 104 8.90 4.48 20.15
N LEU A 105 9.26 3.73 19.10
CA LEU A 105 8.76 2.38 18.87
C LEU A 105 9.19 1.38 19.95
N ASN A 106 10.27 1.65 20.66
CA ASN A 106 10.74 0.79 21.77
C ASN A 106 10.07 1.10 23.10
N ARG A 107 9.16 2.08 23.16
CA ARG A 107 8.36 2.34 24.36
C ARG A 107 7.33 1.22 24.56
N ASN A 108 7.00 0.93 25.81
CA ASN A 108 6.11 -0.19 26.16
C ASN A 108 4.74 -0.09 25.47
N GLN A 109 4.18 1.11 25.38
CA GLN A 109 2.86 1.31 24.77
C GLN A 109 2.88 1.25 23.24
N MET A 110 4.07 1.17 22.64
CA MET A 110 4.24 1.14 21.18
C MET A 110 4.56 -0.26 20.65
N ILE A 111 4.56 -1.29 21.50
CA ILE A 111 4.91 -2.66 21.10
C ILE A 111 3.97 -3.16 19.98
N SER A 112 2.68 -2.92 20.09
CA SER A 112 1.70 -3.35 19.08
C SER A 112 1.95 -2.69 17.73
N ILE A 113 2.33 -1.42 17.71
CA ILE A 113 2.66 -0.70 16.48
C ILE A 113 3.92 -1.26 15.85
N ARG A 114 4.94 -1.53 16.66
CA ARG A 114 6.20 -2.13 16.18
C ARG A 114 5.95 -3.50 15.54
N GLU A 115 5.15 -4.34 16.19
CA GLU A 115 4.78 -5.65 15.65
C GLU A 115 3.97 -5.54 14.37
N LEU A 116 3.05 -4.58 14.30
CA LEU A 116 2.26 -4.30 13.11
C LEU A 116 3.18 -3.94 11.93
N PHE A 117 4.12 -3.04 12.14
CA PHE A 117 5.06 -2.63 11.09
C PHE A 117 5.95 -3.79 10.66
N HIS A 118 6.35 -4.65 11.58
CA HIS A 118 7.14 -5.83 11.26
C HIS A 118 6.35 -6.82 10.38
N ARG A 119 5.11 -7.10 10.72
CA ARG A 119 4.25 -7.98 9.93
C ARG A 119 3.95 -7.39 8.55
N ALA A 120 3.78 -6.09 8.47
CA ALA A 120 3.46 -5.41 7.23
C ALA A 120 4.63 -5.33 6.23
N ARG A 121 5.80 -5.83 6.59
CA ARG A 121 6.92 -6.00 5.65
C ARG A 121 6.62 -7.01 4.54
N ARG A 122 5.65 -7.89 4.75
CA ARG A 122 5.13 -8.82 3.75
C ARG A 122 3.82 -8.33 3.12
N GLY A 123 3.41 -7.13 3.46
CA GLY A 123 2.08 -6.63 3.15
C GLY A 123 1.05 -7.19 4.12
N MET A 124 0.28 -6.32 4.73
CA MET A 124 -0.78 -6.72 5.65
C MET A 124 -2.11 -6.22 5.14
N VAL A 125 -3.05 -7.14 4.96
CA VAL A 125 -4.42 -6.82 4.58
C VAL A 125 -5.27 -6.79 5.85
N VAL A 126 -5.95 -5.68 6.08
CA VAL A 126 -6.91 -5.56 7.16
C VAL A 126 -8.29 -5.81 6.59
N SER A 127 -8.90 -6.91 6.99
CA SER A 127 -10.23 -7.26 6.53
C SER A 127 -11.29 -6.75 7.52
N ARG A 128 -12.48 -6.54 7.00
CA ARG A 128 -13.65 -6.26 7.82
C ARG A 128 -14.00 -7.51 8.63
N ALA A 129 -14.18 -7.33 9.92
CA ALA A 129 -14.60 -8.44 10.79
C ALA A 129 -16.09 -8.79 10.55
#